data_7e882b8b69128379943bcb7b88813cf9
#
_entry.id   7e882b8b69128379943bcb7b88813cf9
#
_cell.length_a   1.000
_cell.length_b   1.000
_cell.length_c   1.000
_cell.angle_alpha   90.00
_cell.angle_beta   90.00
_cell.angle_gamma   90.00
#
_symmetry.space_group_name_H-M   'P 1'
#
loop_
_entity.id
_entity.type
_entity.pdbx_description
1 polymer ?
#
loop_
_entity_poly.entity_id
_entity_poly.type
_entity_poly.pdbx_seq_one_letter_code
_entity_poly.pdbx_strand_id
1 'polypeptide(L)'
;MSNPIIGNDKIQQVFSVFHDGIMSNVKIDRTILSFDVKILYLAQRVNTEFQKFHVPLTGCNNLKFITWPVIDGAEAQELRDPVEIFKPELDILSGNLKCDQVQVVCNQPSPKFNYCGGELYFSADFMIVLDEAGKNYTLEELCELSRGYWKDWSKKTGNGKS
;
A
#
# COMPACT_ATOMS: atom_id res chain seq x y z
N MET A 1 -18.97 5.16 13.42
CA MET A 1 -19.10 3.89 12.70
C MET A 1 -17.99 3.74 11.69
N SER A 2 -17.35 2.59 11.67
CA SER A 2 -16.33 2.30 10.68
C SER A 2 -16.98 1.83 9.38
N ASN A 3 -16.38 2.20 8.24
CA ASN A 3 -16.80 1.74 6.92
C ASN A 3 -15.70 0.82 6.38
N PRO A 4 -15.73 -0.46 6.75
CA PRO A 4 -14.67 -1.35 6.31
C PRO A 4 -14.73 -1.62 4.81
N ILE A 5 -13.55 -1.79 4.21
CA ILE A 5 -13.40 -2.21 2.82
C ILE A 5 -13.27 -3.72 2.85
N ILE A 6 -14.27 -4.41 2.33
CA ILE A 6 -14.44 -5.86 2.52
C ILE A 6 -14.04 -6.62 1.26
N GLY A 7 -13.18 -7.62 1.45
CA GLY A 7 -12.80 -8.57 0.42
C GLY A 7 -11.53 -8.20 -0.33
N ASN A 8 -10.81 -9.21 -0.78
CA ASN A 8 -9.52 -9.05 -1.44
C ASN A 8 -9.59 -8.21 -2.71
N ASP A 9 -10.68 -8.33 -3.46
CA ASP A 9 -10.86 -7.56 -4.70
C ASP A 9 -10.87 -6.04 -4.44
N LYS A 10 -11.56 -5.61 -3.39
CA LYS A 10 -11.61 -4.19 -3.03
C LYS A 10 -10.34 -3.73 -2.34
N ILE A 11 -9.76 -4.60 -1.52
CA ILE A 11 -8.50 -4.29 -0.80
C ILE A 11 -7.37 -4.02 -1.81
N GLN A 12 -7.26 -4.86 -2.86
CA GLN A 12 -6.22 -4.63 -3.87
C GLN A 12 -6.40 -3.28 -4.57
N GLN A 13 -7.66 -2.83 -4.74
CA GLN A 13 -7.92 -1.52 -5.35
C GLN A 13 -7.40 -0.38 -4.48
N VAL A 14 -7.46 -0.51 -3.15
CA VAL A 14 -6.89 0.49 -2.24
C VAL A 14 -5.38 0.60 -2.46
N PHE A 15 -4.69 -0.53 -2.60
CA PHE A 15 -3.25 -0.52 -2.86
C PHE A 15 -2.93 0.12 -4.22
N SER A 16 -3.80 -0.02 -5.20
CA SER A 16 -3.64 0.68 -6.48
C SER A 16 -3.79 2.20 -6.32
N VAL A 17 -4.71 2.64 -5.48
CA VAL A 17 -4.85 4.07 -5.14
C VAL A 17 -3.60 4.58 -4.43
N PHE A 18 -3.00 3.75 -3.60
CA PHE A 18 -1.82 4.10 -2.79
C PHE A 18 -0.49 3.92 -3.53
N HIS A 19 -0.49 3.81 -4.85
CA HIS A 19 0.76 3.71 -5.60
C HIS A 19 1.67 4.92 -5.31
N ASP A 20 2.96 4.67 -5.23
CA ASP A 20 3.99 5.62 -4.79
C ASP A 20 3.94 5.93 -3.29
N GLY A 21 3.05 5.30 -2.54
CA GLY A 21 3.05 5.40 -1.09
C GLY A 21 4.09 4.47 -0.46
N ILE A 22 4.51 4.78 0.74
CA ILE A 22 5.51 4.01 1.48
C ILE A 22 4.86 3.35 2.68
N MET A 23 4.92 2.02 2.73
CA MET A 23 4.46 1.26 3.89
C MET A 23 5.50 1.34 4.99
N SER A 24 5.09 1.80 6.16
CA SER A 24 5.98 1.97 7.30
C SER A 24 5.24 1.69 8.60
N ASN A 25 5.98 1.67 9.70
CA ASN A 25 5.43 1.52 11.05
C ASN A 25 4.49 0.31 11.15
N VAL A 26 4.94 -0.82 10.62
CA VAL A 26 4.13 -2.04 10.55
C VAL A 26 4.10 -2.73 11.92
N LYS A 27 2.89 -3.10 12.34
CA LYS A 27 2.66 -3.84 13.58
C LYS A 27 1.72 -5.01 13.29
N ILE A 28 1.96 -6.13 13.96
CA ILE A 28 1.07 -7.27 13.85
C ILE A 28 0.60 -7.66 15.25
N ASP A 29 -0.70 -7.86 15.40
CA ASP A 29 -1.33 -8.32 16.63
C ASP A 29 -2.36 -9.37 16.24
N ARG A 30 -2.04 -10.64 16.49
CA ARG A 30 -2.86 -11.79 16.08
C ARG A 30 -3.04 -11.79 14.56
N THR A 31 -4.27 -11.60 14.08
CA THR A 31 -4.58 -11.55 12.64
C THR A 31 -4.72 -10.13 12.10
N ILE A 32 -4.43 -9.13 12.94
CA ILE A 32 -4.50 -7.73 12.52
C ILE A 32 -3.11 -7.24 12.16
N LEU A 33 -2.92 -6.91 10.90
CA LEU A 33 -1.71 -6.27 10.41
C LEU A 33 -2.02 -4.79 10.20
N SER A 34 -1.36 -3.91 10.96
CA SER A 34 -1.56 -2.48 10.78
C SER A 34 -0.28 -1.83 10.30
N PHE A 35 -0.43 -0.79 9.49
CA PHE A 35 0.71 -0.05 8.95
C PHE A 35 0.27 1.36 8.59
N ASP A 36 1.24 2.23 8.42
CA ASP A 36 1.02 3.56 7.85
C ASP A 36 1.42 3.54 6.39
N VAL A 37 0.70 4.30 5.57
CA VAL A 37 1.07 4.56 4.18
C VAL A 37 1.40 6.04 4.07
N LYS A 38 2.68 6.34 3.95
CA LYS A 38 3.14 7.70 3.75
C LYS A 38 2.97 8.05 2.28
N ILE A 39 2.06 8.98 1.99
CA ILE A 39 1.69 9.32 0.63
C ILE A 39 1.26 10.79 0.59
N LEU A 40 2.23 11.67 0.42
CA LEU A 40 2.03 13.12 0.58
C LEU A 40 1.01 13.67 -0.39
N TYR A 41 1.12 13.32 -1.66
CA TYR A 41 0.25 13.90 -2.69
C TYR A 41 -1.23 13.61 -2.46
N LEU A 42 -1.54 12.46 -1.86
CA LEU A 42 -2.93 12.07 -1.60
C LEU A 42 -3.40 12.60 -0.24
N ALA A 43 -2.58 12.45 0.80
CA ALA A 43 -2.92 12.91 2.16
C ALA A 43 -3.14 14.42 2.19
N GLN A 44 -2.35 15.18 1.44
CA GLN A 44 -2.47 16.64 1.37
C GLN A 44 -3.74 17.10 0.64
N ARG A 45 -4.40 16.22 -0.11
CA ARG A 45 -5.72 16.52 -0.68
C ARG A 45 -6.79 16.66 0.41
N VAL A 46 -6.60 15.94 1.53
CA VAL A 46 -7.51 16.01 2.68
C VAL A 46 -7.17 17.23 3.54
N ASN A 47 -5.90 17.37 3.88
CA ASN A 47 -5.39 18.46 4.71
C ASN A 47 -3.92 18.67 4.36
N THR A 48 -3.53 19.91 4.11
CA THR A 48 -2.16 20.24 3.65
C THR A 48 -1.08 19.84 4.66
N GLU A 49 -1.44 19.59 5.91
CA GLU A 49 -0.49 19.15 6.94
C GLU A 49 -0.41 17.64 7.08
N PHE A 50 -1.29 16.89 6.42
CA PHE A 50 -1.29 15.43 6.49
C PHE A 50 -0.23 14.83 5.56
N GLN A 51 0.37 13.73 6.01
CA GLN A 51 1.42 13.04 5.26
C GLN A 51 1.08 11.59 4.98
N LYS A 52 0.15 10.99 5.72
CA LYS A 52 -0.07 9.56 5.70
C LYS A 52 -1.49 9.15 6.02
N PHE A 53 -1.78 7.89 5.72
CA PHE A 53 -2.98 7.19 6.18
C PHE A 53 -2.56 6.04 7.10
N HIS A 54 -3.42 5.69 8.05
CA HIS A 54 -3.23 4.53 8.91
C HIS A 54 -4.18 3.42 8.48
N VAL A 55 -3.66 2.21 8.33
CA VAL A 55 -4.40 1.10 7.72
C VAL A 55 -4.33 -0.14 8.60
N PRO A 56 -5.37 -0.44 9.38
CA PRO A 56 -5.57 -1.76 9.99
C PRO A 56 -6.16 -2.73 8.97
N LEU A 57 -5.57 -3.91 8.89
CA LEU A 57 -5.98 -5.00 8.00
C LEU A 57 -6.36 -6.19 8.86
N THR A 58 -7.65 -6.52 8.93
CA THR A 58 -8.17 -7.55 9.82
C THR A 58 -8.36 -8.88 9.10
N GLY A 59 -8.03 -9.97 9.79
CA GLY A 59 -8.12 -11.31 9.21
C GLY A 59 -7.02 -11.58 8.19
N CYS A 60 -5.88 -10.94 8.36
CA CYS A 60 -4.74 -11.11 7.46
C CYS A 60 -4.16 -12.52 7.63
N ASN A 61 -4.05 -13.26 6.52
CA ASN A 61 -3.52 -14.61 6.53
C ASN A 61 -2.76 -14.89 5.23
N ASN A 62 -1.99 -15.96 5.24
CA ASN A 62 -1.17 -16.39 4.10
C ASN A 62 -0.20 -15.31 3.63
N LEU A 63 0.30 -14.52 4.56
CA LEU A 63 1.24 -13.44 4.27
C LEU A 63 2.57 -14.01 3.81
N LYS A 64 3.05 -13.54 2.66
CA LYS A 64 4.37 -13.88 2.16
C LYS A 64 4.89 -12.79 1.25
N PHE A 65 6.20 -12.72 1.10
CA PHE A 65 6.86 -11.77 0.23
C PHE A 65 7.88 -12.52 -0.62
N ILE A 66 7.77 -12.41 -1.95
CA ILE A 66 8.71 -13.02 -2.88
C ILE A 66 9.68 -11.94 -3.35
N THR A 67 10.94 -12.06 -3.00
CA THR A 67 11.93 -11.01 -3.28
C THR A 67 12.38 -11.01 -4.75
N TRP A 68 12.77 -9.84 -5.23
CA TRP A 68 13.45 -9.68 -6.52
C TRP A 68 14.94 -9.48 -6.24
N PRO A 69 15.78 -10.49 -6.49
CA PRO A 69 17.21 -10.34 -6.18
C PRO A 69 17.88 -9.31 -7.08
N VAL A 70 18.88 -8.60 -6.51
CA VAL A 70 19.66 -7.61 -7.26
C VAL A 70 20.79 -8.24 -8.05
N ILE A 71 21.17 -9.47 -7.73
CA ILE A 71 22.29 -10.16 -8.36
C ILE A 71 21.73 -11.12 -9.43
N ASP A 72 22.21 -11.01 -10.66
CA ASP A 72 21.81 -11.91 -11.74
C ASP A 72 22.14 -13.35 -11.37
N GLY A 73 21.16 -14.24 -11.58
CA GLY A 73 21.28 -15.66 -11.26
C GLY A 73 20.99 -16.02 -9.82
N ALA A 74 20.78 -15.03 -8.96
CA ALA A 74 20.34 -15.31 -7.58
C ALA A 74 18.87 -15.70 -7.57
N GLU A 75 18.52 -16.64 -6.69
CA GLU A 75 17.13 -17.10 -6.58
C GLU A 75 16.30 -16.12 -5.76
N ALA A 76 15.03 -15.97 -6.14
CA ALA A 76 14.05 -15.27 -5.33
C ALA A 76 13.84 -16.01 -4.01
N GLN A 77 13.73 -15.26 -2.92
CA GLN A 77 13.45 -15.81 -1.60
C GLN A 77 12.00 -15.60 -1.24
N GLU A 78 11.42 -16.56 -0.54
CA GLU A 78 10.08 -16.42 0.00
C GLU A 78 10.19 -16.13 1.50
N LEU A 79 9.78 -14.92 1.91
CA LEU A 79 9.76 -14.50 3.31
C LEU A 79 8.34 -14.65 3.84
N ARG A 80 8.18 -15.23 5.01
CA ARG A 80 6.86 -15.43 5.62
C ARG A 80 6.75 -14.76 7.00
N ASP A 81 7.86 -14.48 7.64
CA ASP A 81 7.87 -13.78 8.93
C ASP A 81 7.60 -12.29 8.70
N PRO A 82 6.53 -11.73 9.30
CA PRO A 82 6.24 -10.30 9.15
C PRO A 82 7.40 -9.39 9.57
N VAL A 83 8.17 -9.78 10.57
CA VAL A 83 9.33 -9.00 11.03
C VAL A 83 10.36 -8.91 9.92
N GLU A 84 10.60 -10.02 9.22
CA GLU A 84 11.55 -10.05 8.09
C GLU A 84 11.02 -9.28 6.89
N ILE A 85 9.74 -9.47 6.56
CA ILE A 85 9.12 -8.83 5.40
C ILE A 85 9.17 -7.31 5.52
N PHE A 86 8.80 -6.78 6.69
CA PHE A 86 8.65 -5.35 6.90
C PHE A 86 9.85 -4.70 7.59
N LYS A 87 10.98 -5.39 7.61
CA LYS A 87 12.23 -4.81 8.10
C LYS A 87 12.63 -3.55 7.30
N PRO A 88 12.62 -3.58 5.96
CA PRO A 88 12.73 -2.35 5.18
C PRO A 88 11.37 -1.70 4.99
N GLU A 89 11.36 -0.41 4.72
CA GLU A 89 10.17 0.23 4.19
C GLU A 89 9.96 -0.24 2.75
N LEU A 90 8.70 -0.39 2.37
CA LEU A 90 8.33 -0.87 1.03
C LEU A 90 7.53 0.21 0.30
N ASP A 91 7.97 0.55 -0.91
CA ASP A 91 7.24 1.49 -1.78
C ASP A 91 6.20 0.71 -2.57
N ILE A 92 4.95 1.15 -2.51
CA ILE A 92 3.84 0.51 -3.22
C ILE A 92 3.89 0.91 -4.69
N LEU A 93 3.96 -0.05 -5.59
CA LEU A 93 3.89 0.20 -7.03
C LEU A 93 2.51 -0.08 -7.59
N SER A 94 1.88 -1.19 -7.18
CA SER A 94 0.55 -1.55 -7.66
C SER A 94 -0.10 -2.56 -6.73
N GLY A 95 -1.42 -2.61 -6.78
CA GLY A 95 -2.22 -3.65 -6.13
C GLY A 95 -2.96 -4.45 -7.18
N ASN A 96 -2.97 -5.77 -7.04
CA ASN A 96 -3.58 -6.69 -7.98
C ASN A 96 -4.28 -7.81 -7.24
N LEU A 97 -5.20 -8.47 -7.93
CA LEU A 97 -5.80 -9.71 -7.45
C LEU A 97 -5.16 -10.86 -8.24
N LYS A 98 -4.54 -11.81 -7.53
CA LYS A 98 -3.88 -12.93 -8.16
C LYS A 98 -4.19 -14.20 -7.41
N CYS A 99 -4.81 -15.18 -8.06
CA CYS A 99 -5.23 -16.44 -7.43
C CYS A 99 -6.08 -16.17 -6.17
N ASP A 100 -7.02 -15.23 -6.27
CA ASP A 100 -7.91 -14.81 -5.19
C ASP A 100 -7.21 -14.18 -3.99
N GLN A 101 -5.93 -13.89 -4.09
CA GLN A 101 -5.17 -13.19 -3.06
C GLN A 101 -4.85 -11.76 -3.51
N VAL A 102 -4.60 -10.89 -2.54
CA VAL A 102 -4.05 -9.56 -2.82
C VAL A 102 -2.57 -9.72 -3.13
N GLN A 103 -2.13 -9.12 -4.23
CA GLN A 103 -0.73 -9.01 -4.59
C GLN A 103 -0.36 -7.53 -4.62
N VAL A 104 0.58 -7.13 -3.79
CA VAL A 104 1.11 -5.76 -3.80
C VAL A 104 2.53 -5.81 -4.34
N VAL A 105 2.74 -5.17 -5.49
CA VAL A 105 4.09 -5.07 -6.07
C VAL A 105 4.79 -3.91 -5.40
N CYS A 106 6.00 -4.15 -4.89
CA CYS A 106 6.72 -3.18 -4.08
C CYS A 106 8.15 -3.00 -4.55
N ASN A 107 8.67 -1.77 -4.44
CA ASN A 107 10.10 -1.51 -4.48
C ASN A 107 10.68 -1.57 -3.07
N GLN A 108 11.94 -1.97 -2.97
CA GLN A 108 12.72 -1.91 -1.74
C GLN A 108 13.99 -1.10 -2.05
N PRO A 109 14.03 0.20 -1.68
CA PRO A 109 15.13 1.08 -2.10
C PRO A 109 16.37 1.03 -1.21
N SER A 110 16.29 0.42 -0.02
CA SER A 110 17.43 0.41 0.90
C SER A 110 18.56 -0.49 0.40
N PRO A 111 19.82 0.02 0.31
CA PRO A 111 20.95 -0.81 -0.11
C PRO A 111 21.40 -1.81 0.95
N LYS A 112 20.81 -1.77 2.15
CA LYS A 112 21.12 -2.73 3.23
C LYS A 112 20.61 -4.13 2.96
N PHE A 113 19.74 -4.29 1.97
CA PHE A 113 19.11 -5.56 1.65
C PHE A 113 19.56 -6.02 0.26
N ASN A 114 19.59 -7.33 0.05
CA ASN A 114 20.08 -7.93 -1.19
C ASN A 114 18.97 -8.14 -2.24
N TYR A 115 17.87 -7.42 -2.12
CA TYR A 115 16.80 -7.43 -3.10
C TYR A 115 16.27 -6.00 -3.29
N CYS A 116 15.78 -5.71 -4.49
CA CYS A 116 15.35 -4.36 -4.87
C CYS A 116 13.84 -4.16 -4.79
N GLY A 117 13.11 -5.18 -4.42
CA GLY A 117 11.65 -5.15 -4.32
C GLY A 117 11.11 -6.55 -4.28
N GLY A 118 9.83 -6.68 -4.58
CA GLY A 118 9.18 -7.98 -4.59
C GLY A 118 7.68 -7.88 -4.67
N GLU A 119 7.03 -9.01 -4.42
CA GLU A 119 5.59 -9.16 -4.47
C GLU A 119 5.11 -9.65 -3.12
N LEU A 120 4.27 -8.83 -2.49
CA LEU A 120 3.62 -9.14 -1.21
C LEU A 120 2.29 -9.81 -1.49
N TYR A 121 2.07 -10.98 -0.92
CA TYR A 121 0.81 -11.71 -1.06
C TYR A 121 0.16 -11.89 0.30
N PHE A 122 -1.15 -11.74 0.34
CA PHE A 122 -1.95 -12.03 1.53
C PHE A 122 -3.43 -12.11 1.18
N SER A 123 -4.21 -12.64 2.12
CA SER A 123 -5.67 -12.51 2.11
C SER A 123 -6.08 -11.80 3.38
N ALA A 124 -7.16 -11.05 3.34
CA ALA A 124 -7.69 -10.39 4.53
C ALA A 124 -9.21 -10.32 4.44
N ASP A 125 -9.86 -10.22 5.61
CA ASP A 125 -11.32 -10.12 5.66
C ASP A 125 -11.76 -8.71 5.32
N PHE A 126 -11.14 -7.70 5.92
CA PHE A 126 -11.45 -6.31 5.62
C PHE A 126 -10.30 -5.38 6.01
N MET A 127 -10.36 -4.19 5.46
CA MET A 127 -9.38 -3.12 5.66
C MET A 127 -10.11 -1.86 6.10
N ILE A 128 -9.51 -1.11 7.00
CA ILE A 128 -9.96 0.23 7.37
C ILE A 128 -8.86 1.20 6.97
N VAL A 129 -9.25 2.36 6.43
CA VAL A 129 -8.30 3.42 6.05
C VAL A 129 -8.67 4.67 6.80
N LEU A 130 -7.74 5.18 7.61
CA LEU A 130 -7.94 6.36 8.45
C LEU A 130 -6.95 7.45 8.06
N ASP A 131 -7.41 8.71 8.01
CA ASP A 131 -6.48 9.83 7.91
C ASP A 131 -5.89 10.18 9.28
N GLU A 132 -5.06 11.21 9.35
CA GLU A 132 -4.39 11.59 10.60
C GLU A 132 -5.35 12.19 11.63
N ALA A 133 -6.54 12.59 11.21
CA ALA A 133 -7.60 13.05 12.14
C ALA A 133 -8.53 11.91 12.58
N GLY A 134 -8.31 10.69 12.07
CA GLY A 134 -9.11 9.53 12.42
C GLY A 134 -10.36 9.35 11.57
N LYS A 135 -10.52 10.11 10.50
CA LYS A 135 -11.64 9.92 9.59
C LYS A 135 -11.45 8.63 8.80
N ASN A 136 -12.50 7.81 8.74
CA ASN A 136 -12.52 6.56 7.98
C ASN A 136 -12.99 6.82 6.54
N TYR A 137 -12.26 6.26 5.58
CA TYR A 137 -12.55 6.43 4.15
C TYR A 137 -13.09 5.16 3.54
N THR A 138 -14.09 5.31 2.68
CA THR A 138 -14.55 4.20 1.81
C THR A 138 -13.62 4.11 0.61
N LEU A 139 -13.70 2.98 -0.11
CA LEU A 139 -12.95 2.83 -1.36
C LEU A 139 -13.34 3.93 -2.36
N GLU A 140 -14.64 4.25 -2.45
CA GLU A 140 -15.11 5.31 -3.35
C GLU A 140 -14.50 6.67 -3.01
N GLU A 141 -14.44 7.01 -1.72
CA GLU A 141 -13.83 8.26 -1.28
C GLU A 141 -12.33 8.33 -1.62
N LEU A 142 -11.61 7.21 -1.45
CA LEU A 142 -10.20 7.12 -1.81
C LEU A 142 -10.01 7.27 -3.32
N CYS A 143 -10.86 6.63 -4.11
CA CYS A 143 -10.82 6.76 -5.56
C CYS A 143 -11.09 8.20 -6.00
N GLU A 144 -12.03 8.90 -5.33
CA GLU A 144 -12.32 10.29 -5.61
C GLU A 144 -11.12 11.20 -5.32
N LEU A 145 -10.44 10.99 -4.19
CA LEU A 145 -9.22 11.73 -3.87
C LEU A 145 -8.16 11.55 -4.95
N SER A 146 -7.96 10.31 -5.38
CA SER A 146 -6.98 9.99 -6.41
C SER A 146 -7.35 10.62 -7.76
N ARG A 147 -8.60 10.50 -8.18
CA ARG A 147 -9.06 11.11 -9.43
C ARG A 147 -8.91 12.61 -9.39
N GLY A 148 -9.27 13.25 -8.28
CA GLY A 148 -9.12 14.69 -8.11
C GLY A 148 -7.68 15.14 -8.25
N TYR A 149 -6.75 14.43 -7.63
CA TYR A 149 -5.33 14.74 -7.74
C TYR A 149 -4.84 14.64 -9.19
N TRP A 150 -5.11 13.52 -9.84
CA TRP A 150 -4.61 13.29 -11.21
C TRP A 150 -5.27 14.21 -12.21
N LYS A 151 -6.53 14.57 -12.00
CA LYS A 151 -7.22 15.56 -12.83
C LYS A 151 -6.55 16.93 -12.71
N ASP A 152 -6.23 17.38 -11.51
CA ASP A 152 -5.56 18.66 -11.28
C ASP A 152 -4.14 18.64 -11.83
N TRP A 153 -3.42 17.54 -11.66
CA TRP A 153 -2.08 17.36 -12.22
C TRP A 153 -2.11 17.44 -13.75
N SER A 154 -3.07 16.78 -14.37
CA SER A 154 -3.23 16.78 -15.82
C SER A 154 -3.52 18.19 -16.35
N LYS A 155 -4.33 18.98 -15.64
CA LYS A 155 -4.60 20.38 -16.01
C LYS A 155 -3.34 21.23 -15.95
N LYS A 156 -2.52 21.07 -14.91
CA LYS A 156 -1.27 21.82 -14.77
C LYS A 156 -0.29 21.49 -15.90
N THR A 157 -0.15 20.22 -16.26
CA THR A 157 0.74 19.81 -17.35
C THR A 157 0.16 20.16 -18.72
N GLY A 158 -1.17 20.09 -18.88
CA GLY A 158 -1.85 20.43 -20.12
C GLY A 158 -1.71 21.90 -20.47
N ASN A 159 -1.74 22.79 -19.49
CA ASN A 159 -1.60 24.23 -19.72
C ASN A 159 -0.20 24.61 -20.20
N GLY A 160 0.80 23.83 -19.91
CA GLY A 160 2.16 24.05 -20.38
C GLY A 160 2.39 23.65 -21.83
N LYS A 161 1.42 23.06 -22.49
CA LYS A 161 1.53 22.57 -23.87
C LYS A 161 0.86 23.43 -24.91
N SER A 162 0.15 24.41 -24.49
CA SER A 162 -0.55 25.31 -25.38
C SER A 162 0.33 26.44 -25.91
#